data_64ef6d8ad8eaf50c80391e26573a4739
#
_entry.id   64ef6d8ad8eaf50c80391e26573a4739
#
_cell.length_a   1.000
_cell.length_b   1.000
_cell.length_c   1.000
_cell.angle_alpha   90.00
_cell.angle_beta   90.00
_cell.angle_gamma   90.00
#
_symmetry.space_group_name_H-M   'P 1'
#
loop_
_entity.id
_entity.type
_entity.pdbx_description
1 polymer ?
#
loop_
_entity_poly.entity_id
_entity_poly.type
_entity_poly.pdbx_seq_one_letter_code
_entity_poly.pdbx_strand_id
1 'polypeptide(L)'
;MSDIEIQELYATSYRRLLGQLIGVTGNVAEAEDVVQEAFVRGLDHPRRLLSADNPEAWLRTVAVNLARSRWRRAQRLVGLAPRLVDAPRESDTDGHMVLLQAVRALPAGQREAIALHHLADLTVEQVAATLGLPTGTVKARLSRGRAALSALLVKEEPHV
;
A
#
# COMPACT_ATOMS: atom_id res chain seq x y z
N MET A 1 6.97 -24.16 -16.88
CA MET A 1 6.85 -22.90 -17.64
C MET A 1 6.22 -21.81 -16.81
N SER A 2 5.14 -22.10 -16.09
CA SER A 2 4.51 -21.13 -15.18
C SER A 2 5.48 -20.54 -14.17
N ASP A 3 6.41 -21.34 -13.65
CA ASP A 3 7.39 -20.88 -12.65
C ASP A 3 8.34 -19.83 -13.21
N ILE A 4 8.76 -19.99 -14.47
CA ILE A 4 9.64 -19.02 -15.13
C ILE A 4 8.92 -17.71 -15.34
N GLU A 5 7.68 -17.75 -15.77
CA GLU A 5 6.86 -16.56 -15.98
C GLU A 5 6.62 -15.81 -14.67
N ILE A 6 6.39 -16.55 -13.59
CA ILE A 6 6.20 -15.94 -12.27
C ILE A 6 7.51 -15.37 -11.75
N GLN A 7 8.64 -16.03 -11.99
CA GLN A 7 9.95 -15.48 -11.63
C GLN A 7 10.25 -14.18 -12.37
N GLU A 8 9.92 -14.13 -13.66
CA GLU A 8 10.08 -12.90 -14.44
C GLU A 8 9.18 -11.80 -13.91
N LEU A 9 7.94 -12.13 -13.57
CA LEU A 9 7.00 -11.18 -12.98
C LEU A 9 7.53 -10.66 -11.63
N TYR A 10 8.08 -11.54 -10.80
CA TYR A 10 8.73 -11.13 -9.55
C TYR A 10 9.87 -10.16 -9.81
N ALA A 11 10.77 -10.49 -10.72
CA ALA A 11 11.93 -9.66 -11.03
C ALA A 11 11.53 -8.27 -11.54
N THR A 12 10.46 -8.17 -12.32
CA THR A 12 10.04 -6.90 -12.92
C THR A 12 9.09 -6.08 -12.04
N SER A 13 8.34 -6.72 -11.15
CA SER A 13 7.24 -6.08 -10.45
C SER A 13 7.43 -5.92 -8.94
N TYR A 14 8.31 -6.70 -8.32
CA TYR A 14 8.41 -6.75 -6.86
C TYR A 14 8.69 -5.38 -6.24
N ARG A 15 9.70 -4.67 -6.72
CA ARG A 15 10.07 -3.37 -6.16
C ARG A 15 8.97 -2.33 -6.32
N ARG A 16 8.31 -2.35 -7.48
CA ARG A 16 7.22 -1.42 -7.75
C ARG A 16 6.04 -1.69 -6.83
N LEU A 17 5.64 -2.94 -6.70
CA LEU A 17 4.58 -3.34 -5.77
C LEU A 17 4.96 -3.02 -4.32
N LEU A 18 6.19 -3.28 -3.93
CA LEU A 18 6.67 -2.98 -2.59
C LEU A 18 6.51 -1.50 -2.28
N GLY A 19 6.95 -0.62 -3.17
CA GLY A 19 6.80 0.82 -2.99
C GLY A 19 5.35 1.25 -2.82
N GLN A 20 4.47 0.68 -3.63
CA GLN A 20 3.03 0.96 -3.54
C GLN A 20 2.45 0.50 -2.20
N LEU A 21 2.83 -0.68 -1.74
CA LEU A 21 2.34 -1.24 -0.50
C LEU A 21 2.94 -0.55 0.74
N ILE A 22 4.16 -0.02 0.64
CA ILE A 22 4.70 0.84 1.69
C ILE A 22 3.80 2.07 1.85
N GLY A 23 3.38 2.67 0.73
CA GLY A 23 2.42 3.77 0.77
C GLY A 23 1.08 3.38 1.35
N VAL A 24 0.56 2.20 1.00
CA VAL A 24 -0.73 1.71 1.50
C VAL A 24 -0.68 1.42 3.00
N THR A 25 0.38 0.75 3.46
CA THR A 25 0.48 0.30 4.86
C THR A 25 1.13 1.33 5.78
N GLY A 26 1.96 2.20 5.23
CA GLY A 26 2.80 3.10 6.02
C GLY A 26 3.93 2.38 6.76
N ASN A 27 4.21 1.13 6.43
CA ASN A 27 5.18 0.30 7.16
C ASN A 27 5.92 -0.61 6.19
N VAL A 28 7.25 -0.51 6.17
CA VAL A 28 8.09 -1.26 5.23
C VAL A 28 8.00 -2.78 5.47
N ALA A 29 8.10 -3.20 6.73
CA ALA A 29 8.08 -4.63 7.07
C ALA A 29 6.74 -5.26 6.73
N GLU A 30 5.64 -4.56 7.02
CA GLU A 30 4.30 -5.03 6.68
C GLU A 30 4.11 -5.12 5.17
N ALA A 31 4.60 -4.13 4.43
CA ALA A 31 4.52 -4.13 2.97
C ALA A 31 5.30 -5.32 2.38
N GLU A 32 6.51 -5.57 2.88
CA GLU A 32 7.29 -6.72 2.44
C GLU A 32 6.53 -8.03 2.66
N ASP A 33 5.94 -8.20 3.84
CA ASP A 33 5.21 -9.42 4.18
C ASP A 33 4.01 -9.64 3.24
N VAL A 34 3.20 -8.61 3.01
CA VAL A 34 1.99 -8.79 2.18
C VAL A 34 2.32 -8.95 0.71
N VAL A 35 3.38 -8.29 0.21
CA VAL A 35 3.79 -8.48 -1.18
C VAL A 35 4.35 -9.88 -1.39
N GLN A 36 5.18 -10.37 -0.48
CA GLN A 36 5.70 -11.74 -0.55
C GLN A 36 4.57 -12.76 -0.50
N GLU A 37 3.62 -12.57 0.42
CA GLU A 37 2.47 -13.47 0.53
C GLU A 37 1.62 -13.45 -0.74
N ALA A 38 1.48 -12.28 -1.39
CA ALA A 38 0.75 -12.20 -2.66
C ALA A 38 1.42 -13.07 -3.74
N PHE A 39 2.76 -13.02 -3.83
CA PHE A 39 3.49 -13.87 -4.77
C PHE A 39 3.37 -15.36 -4.42
N VAL A 40 3.40 -15.71 -3.13
CA VAL A 40 3.17 -17.10 -2.70
C VAL A 40 1.80 -17.58 -3.16
N ARG A 41 0.77 -16.77 -2.99
CA ARG A 41 -0.57 -17.10 -3.46
C ARG A 41 -0.64 -17.22 -4.98
N GLY A 42 0.13 -16.39 -5.69
CA GLY A 42 0.26 -16.51 -7.14
C GLY A 42 0.87 -17.83 -7.56
N LEU A 43 1.86 -18.31 -6.82
CA LEU A 43 2.47 -19.62 -7.07
C LEU A 43 1.47 -20.76 -6.80
N ASP A 44 0.60 -20.61 -5.80
CA ASP A 44 -0.44 -21.60 -5.49
C ASP A 44 -1.57 -21.61 -6.53
N HIS A 45 -1.77 -20.49 -7.24
CA HIS A 45 -2.83 -20.34 -8.23
C HIS A 45 -2.27 -19.75 -9.53
N PRO A 46 -1.30 -20.45 -10.17
CA PRO A 46 -0.59 -19.86 -11.32
C PRO A 46 -1.51 -19.55 -12.50
N ARG A 47 -2.56 -20.34 -12.69
CA ARG A 47 -3.50 -20.09 -13.79
C ARG A 47 -4.28 -18.79 -13.58
N ARG A 48 -4.71 -18.53 -12.35
CA ARG A 48 -5.41 -17.28 -12.03
C ARG A 48 -4.51 -16.07 -12.24
N LEU A 49 -3.27 -16.18 -11.76
CA LEU A 49 -2.31 -15.10 -11.88
C LEU A 49 -1.98 -14.82 -13.35
N LEU A 50 -1.60 -15.82 -14.09
CA LEU A 50 -1.11 -15.65 -15.46
C LEU A 50 -2.21 -15.40 -16.47
N SER A 51 -3.46 -15.79 -16.19
CA SER A 51 -4.61 -15.50 -17.04
C SER A 51 -5.26 -14.15 -16.77
N ALA A 52 -4.84 -13.44 -15.71
CA ALA A 52 -5.35 -12.12 -15.43
C ALA A 52 -4.92 -11.14 -16.54
N ASP A 53 -5.77 -10.20 -16.88
CA ASP A 53 -5.45 -9.16 -17.86
C ASP A 53 -4.19 -8.40 -17.50
N ASN A 54 -4.00 -8.18 -16.19
CA ASN A 54 -2.81 -7.53 -15.67
C ASN A 54 -2.38 -8.31 -14.42
N PRO A 55 -1.37 -9.21 -14.55
CA PRO A 55 -0.90 -9.99 -13.40
C PRO A 55 -0.39 -9.15 -12.24
N GLU A 56 0.29 -8.04 -12.52
CA GLU A 56 0.75 -7.15 -11.46
C GLU A 56 -0.42 -6.54 -10.69
N ALA A 57 -1.50 -6.18 -11.37
CA ALA A 57 -2.71 -5.68 -10.72
C ALA A 57 -3.38 -6.75 -9.85
N TRP A 58 -3.36 -8.01 -10.31
CA TRP A 58 -3.86 -9.14 -9.52
C TRP A 58 -3.07 -9.27 -8.21
N LEU A 59 -1.76 -9.21 -8.28
CA LEU A 59 -0.87 -9.27 -7.11
C LEU A 59 -1.11 -8.08 -6.18
N ARG A 60 -1.26 -6.89 -6.75
CA ARG A 60 -1.54 -5.67 -5.97
C ARG A 60 -2.84 -5.82 -5.18
N THR A 61 -3.90 -6.29 -5.83
CA THR A 61 -5.19 -6.48 -5.17
C THR A 61 -5.08 -7.48 -4.03
N VAL A 62 -4.39 -8.59 -4.23
CA VAL A 62 -4.17 -9.58 -3.18
C VAL A 62 -3.41 -8.97 -2.01
N ALA A 63 -2.31 -8.26 -2.29
CA ALA A 63 -1.50 -7.63 -1.25
C ALA A 63 -2.28 -6.57 -0.47
N VAL A 64 -3.05 -5.73 -1.17
CA VAL A 64 -3.88 -4.70 -0.52
C VAL A 64 -4.93 -5.35 0.38
N ASN A 65 -5.60 -6.38 -0.10
CA ASN A 65 -6.60 -7.09 0.70
C ASN A 65 -6.00 -7.74 1.94
N LEU A 66 -4.79 -8.31 1.81
CA LEU A 66 -4.05 -8.85 2.96
C LEU A 66 -3.71 -7.76 3.97
N ALA A 67 -3.21 -6.63 3.49
CA ALA A 67 -2.86 -5.50 4.36
C ALA A 67 -4.07 -4.99 5.12
N ARG A 68 -5.20 -4.84 4.42
CA ARG A 68 -6.45 -4.37 5.04
C ARG A 68 -6.98 -5.37 6.06
N SER A 69 -6.91 -6.65 5.77
CA SER A 69 -7.34 -7.71 6.68
C SER A 69 -6.49 -7.71 7.95
N ARG A 70 -5.16 -7.60 7.81
CA ARG A 70 -4.24 -7.53 8.96
C ARG A 70 -4.47 -6.27 9.77
N TRP A 71 -4.70 -5.14 9.11
CA TRP A 71 -4.97 -3.88 9.79
C TRP A 71 -6.25 -3.98 10.63
N ARG A 72 -7.32 -4.53 10.06
CA ARG A 72 -8.59 -4.71 10.80
C ARG A 72 -8.42 -5.62 12.01
N ARG A 73 -7.63 -6.70 11.85
CA ARG A 73 -7.31 -7.61 12.95
C ARG A 73 -6.53 -6.90 14.05
N ALA A 74 -5.52 -6.11 13.67
CA ALA A 74 -4.73 -5.32 14.60
C ALA A 74 -5.60 -4.30 15.35
N GLN A 75 -6.54 -3.67 14.66
CA GLN A 75 -7.46 -2.71 15.30
C GLN A 75 -8.33 -3.37 16.36
N ARG A 76 -8.78 -4.60 16.12
CA ARG A 76 -9.55 -5.34 17.12
C ARG A 76 -8.72 -5.68 18.35
N LEU A 77 -7.41 -5.86 18.19
CA LEU A 77 -6.50 -6.20 19.28
C LEU A 77 -5.93 -4.96 20.00
N VAL A 78 -6.00 -3.79 19.40
CA VAL A 78 -5.43 -2.55 19.95
C VAL A 78 -6.04 -2.16 21.30
N GLY A 79 -7.28 -2.55 21.56
CA GLY A 79 -7.89 -2.34 22.88
C GLY A 79 -7.24 -3.16 24.01
N LEU A 80 -6.41 -4.14 23.65
CA LEU A 80 -5.83 -5.11 24.57
C LEU A 80 -4.30 -4.99 24.70
N ALA A 81 -3.64 -4.26 23.79
CA ALA A 81 -2.19 -4.17 23.77
C ALA A 81 -1.72 -2.77 23.43
N PRO A 82 -0.59 -2.32 24.00
CA PRO A 82 -0.02 -1.03 23.59
C PRO A 82 0.38 -1.08 22.12
N ARG A 83 0.22 0.05 21.45
CA ARG A 83 0.63 0.19 20.05
C ARG A 83 2.13 -0.02 19.93
N LEU A 84 2.51 -1.03 19.17
CA LEU A 84 3.87 -1.14 18.71
C LEU A 84 4.03 -0.21 17.54
N VAL A 85 4.65 0.93 17.78
CA VAL A 85 5.03 1.84 16.70
C VAL A 85 6.39 1.37 16.22
N ASP A 86 6.44 0.84 15.00
CA ASP A 86 7.71 0.50 14.40
C ASP A 86 8.50 1.79 14.17
N ALA A 87 9.68 1.84 14.78
CA ALA A 87 10.59 2.95 14.52
C ALA A 87 10.98 2.94 13.03
N PRO A 88 11.03 4.09 12.38
CA PRO A 88 11.47 4.14 10.99
C PRO A 88 12.91 3.63 10.87
N ARG A 89 13.15 2.75 9.90
CA ARG A 89 14.51 2.28 9.62
C ARG A 89 15.31 3.42 9.02
N GLU A 90 16.52 3.58 9.50
CA GLU A 90 17.40 4.71 9.15
C GLU A 90 18.01 4.63 7.75
N SER A 91 17.50 3.78 6.85
CA SER A 91 18.17 3.54 5.57
C SER A 91 17.76 4.50 4.45
N ASP A 92 16.85 5.42 4.70
CA ASP A 92 16.32 6.27 3.63
C ASP A 92 16.83 7.70 3.74
N THR A 93 16.87 8.38 2.60
CA THR A 93 17.16 9.80 2.56
C THR A 93 16.12 10.58 3.36
N ASP A 94 16.51 11.71 3.91
CA ASP A 94 15.66 12.54 4.77
C ASP A 94 14.31 12.85 4.14
N GLY A 95 14.27 13.08 2.82
CA GLY A 95 13.03 13.39 2.10
C GLY A 95 12.04 12.23 2.10
N HIS A 96 12.52 10.99 1.93
CA HIS A 96 11.68 9.79 1.98
C HIS A 96 11.14 9.55 3.38
N MET A 97 11.94 9.80 4.41
CA MET A 97 11.52 9.67 5.80
C MET A 97 10.38 10.62 6.14
N VAL A 98 10.50 11.87 5.72
CA VAL A 98 9.47 12.88 5.96
C VAL A 98 8.16 12.50 5.29
N LEU A 99 8.23 12.08 4.02
CA LEU A 99 7.05 11.67 3.29
C LEU A 99 6.40 10.44 3.91
N LEU A 100 7.19 9.43 4.28
CA LEU A 100 6.67 8.22 4.90
C LEU A 100 6.00 8.53 6.24
N GLN A 101 6.60 9.39 7.07
CA GLN A 101 6.01 9.80 8.33
C GLN A 101 4.68 10.53 8.11
N ALA A 102 4.62 11.41 7.12
CA ALA A 102 3.38 12.12 6.79
C ALA A 102 2.29 11.13 6.32
N VAL A 103 2.64 10.18 5.49
CA VAL A 103 1.71 9.14 5.03
C VAL A 103 1.20 8.30 6.20
N ARG A 104 2.09 7.92 7.12
CA ARG A 104 1.71 7.15 8.32
C ARG A 104 0.72 7.90 9.20
N ALA A 105 0.80 9.22 9.23
CA ALA A 105 -0.08 10.04 10.04
C ALA A 105 -1.50 10.14 9.47
N LEU A 106 -1.71 9.76 8.21
CA LEU A 106 -3.03 9.77 7.61
C LEU A 106 -3.88 8.62 8.16
N PRO A 107 -5.20 8.84 8.31
CA PRO A 107 -6.11 7.73 8.56
C PRO A 107 -5.97 6.66 7.46
N ALA A 108 -6.15 5.39 7.83
CA ALA A 108 -5.88 4.27 6.93
C ALA A 108 -6.59 4.39 5.58
N GLY A 109 -7.86 4.78 5.58
CA GLY A 109 -8.61 4.92 4.34
C GLY A 109 -8.07 5.99 3.40
N GLN A 110 -7.61 7.12 3.96
CA GLN A 110 -6.99 8.18 3.16
C GLN A 110 -5.63 7.74 2.62
N ARG A 111 -4.84 7.08 3.45
CA ARG A 111 -3.52 6.57 3.06
C ARG A 111 -3.63 5.58 1.91
N GLU A 112 -4.55 4.63 2.00
CA GLU A 112 -4.80 3.64 0.95
C GLU A 112 -5.17 4.30 -0.38
N ALA A 113 -6.10 5.23 -0.35
CA ALA A 113 -6.56 5.92 -1.55
C ALA A 113 -5.42 6.74 -2.19
N ILE A 114 -4.68 7.49 -1.39
CA ILE A 114 -3.55 8.28 -1.85
C ILE A 114 -2.49 7.39 -2.50
N ALA A 115 -2.12 6.29 -1.85
CA ALA A 115 -1.10 5.40 -2.37
C ALA A 115 -1.52 4.75 -3.68
N LEU A 116 -2.74 4.25 -3.76
CA LEU A 116 -3.22 3.57 -4.97
C LEU A 116 -3.39 4.53 -6.15
N HIS A 117 -3.85 5.74 -5.88
CA HIS A 117 -4.05 6.71 -6.96
C HIS A 117 -2.74 7.35 -7.41
N HIS A 118 -1.90 7.79 -6.47
CA HIS A 118 -0.70 8.57 -6.79
C HIS A 118 0.57 7.73 -6.98
N LEU A 119 0.73 6.62 -6.27
CA LEU A 119 1.90 5.76 -6.42
C LEU A 119 1.68 4.63 -7.42
N ALA A 120 0.49 4.04 -7.44
CA ALA A 120 0.18 2.95 -8.35
C ALA A 120 -0.48 3.43 -9.65
N ASP A 121 -0.73 4.72 -9.79
CA ASP A 121 -1.33 5.35 -10.98
C ASP A 121 -2.69 4.77 -11.36
N LEU A 122 -3.46 4.34 -10.35
CA LEU A 122 -4.80 3.83 -10.60
C LEU A 122 -5.80 4.99 -10.75
N THR A 123 -6.75 4.82 -11.65
CA THR A 123 -7.88 5.75 -11.75
C THR A 123 -8.74 5.65 -10.49
N VAL A 124 -9.59 6.65 -10.26
CA VAL A 124 -10.53 6.63 -9.14
C VAL A 124 -11.39 5.36 -9.19
N GLU A 125 -11.84 4.98 -10.38
CA GLU A 125 -12.65 3.78 -10.59
C GLU A 125 -11.87 2.50 -10.24
N GLN A 126 -10.59 2.44 -10.60
CA GLN A 126 -9.73 1.31 -10.28
C GLN A 126 -9.44 1.24 -8.77
N VAL A 127 -9.22 2.38 -8.13
CA VAL A 127 -9.05 2.43 -6.67
C VAL A 127 -10.31 1.92 -5.98
N ALA A 128 -11.47 2.39 -6.43
CA ALA A 128 -12.77 1.97 -5.90
C ALA A 128 -12.95 0.46 -6.02
N ALA A 129 -12.63 -0.11 -7.18
CA ALA A 129 -12.71 -1.56 -7.41
C ALA A 129 -11.74 -2.33 -6.50
N THR A 130 -10.52 -1.84 -6.35
CA THR A 130 -9.50 -2.48 -5.50
C THR A 130 -9.92 -2.48 -4.03
N LEU A 131 -10.47 -1.37 -3.55
CA LEU A 131 -10.85 -1.22 -2.14
C LEU A 131 -12.28 -1.68 -1.86
N GLY A 132 -13.07 -1.97 -2.89
CA GLY A 132 -14.49 -2.34 -2.70
C GLY A 132 -15.33 -1.19 -2.19
N LEU A 133 -15.08 0.03 -2.67
CA LEU A 133 -15.74 1.25 -2.20
C LEU A 133 -16.41 1.98 -3.36
N PRO A 134 -17.46 2.78 -3.08
CA PRO A 134 -18.00 3.67 -4.10
C PRO A 134 -16.98 4.73 -4.54
N THR A 135 -17.06 5.16 -5.79
CA THR A 135 -16.13 6.17 -6.33
C THR A 135 -16.21 7.49 -5.58
N GLY A 136 -17.41 7.88 -5.12
CA GLY A 136 -17.58 9.09 -4.32
C GLY A 136 -16.81 9.05 -3.01
N THR A 137 -16.76 7.89 -2.37
CA THR A 137 -15.99 7.68 -1.15
C THR A 137 -14.49 7.83 -1.44
N VAL A 138 -14.01 7.25 -2.55
CA VAL A 138 -12.61 7.37 -2.95
C VAL A 138 -12.26 8.84 -3.21
N LYS A 139 -13.10 9.58 -3.94
CA LYS A 139 -12.88 11.00 -4.21
C LYS A 139 -12.78 11.81 -2.91
N ALA A 140 -13.65 11.55 -1.96
CA ALA A 140 -13.64 12.24 -0.67
C ALA A 140 -12.35 11.93 0.10
N ARG A 141 -11.93 10.67 0.12
CA ARG A 141 -10.69 10.27 0.80
C ARG A 141 -9.45 10.88 0.15
N LEU A 142 -9.42 10.95 -1.18
CA LEU A 142 -8.34 11.60 -1.90
C LEU A 142 -8.26 13.09 -1.57
N SER A 143 -9.40 13.77 -1.58
CA SER A 143 -9.45 15.19 -1.28
C SER A 143 -8.97 15.48 0.15
N ARG A 144 -9.49 14.76 1.13
CA ARG A 144 -9.10 14.90 2.54
C ARG A 144 -7.66 14.49 2.77
N GLY A 145 -7.24 13.40 2.13
CA GLY A 145 -5.88 12.89 2.26
C GLY A 145 -4.85 13.86 1.70
N ARG A 146 -5.12 14.45 0.53
CA ARG A 146 -4.24 15.46 -0.05
C ARG A 146 -4.13 16.71 0.83
N ALA A 147 -5.25 17.16 1.38
CA ALA A 147 -5.25 18.33 2.26
C ALA A 147 -4.47 18.05 3.55
N ALA A 148 -4.69 16.89 4.16
CA ALA A 148 -3.97 16.49 5.38
C ALA A 148 -2.48 16.32 5.13
N LEU A 149 -2.12 15.69 4.01
CA LEU A 149 -0.73 15.46 3.63
C LEU A 149 -0.01 16.79 3.39
N SER A 150 -0.65 17.70 2.68
CA SER A 150 -0.10 19.04 2.43
C SER A 150 0.16 19.79 3.75
N ALA A 151 -0.79 19.74 4.68
CA ALA A 151 -0.62 20.38 5.98
C ALA A 151 0.54 19.80 6.77
N LEU A 152 0.69 18.45 6.74
CA LEU A 152 1.79 17.78 7.44
C LEU A 152 3.15 18.13 6.83
N LEU A 153 3.25 18.17 5.51
CA LEU A 153 4.49 18.47 4.81
C LEU A 153 4.91 19.93 5.01
N VAL A 154 3.96 20.84 5.06
CA VAL A 154 4.26 22.26 5.31
C VAL A 154 4.84 22.46 6.72
N LYS A 155 4.33 21.73 7.71
CA LYS A 155 4.85 21.80 9.09
C LYS A 155 6.27 21.25 9.20
N GLU A 156 6.62 20.29 8.36
CA GLU A 156 7.92 19.64 8.39
C GLU A 156 8.98 20.40 7.59
N GLU A 157 8.59 21.33 6.73
CA GLU A 157 9.54 22.12 5.97
C GLU A 157 10.31 23.05 6.92
N PRO A 158 11.67 23.03 6.89
CA PRO A 158 12.42 23.98 7.67
C PRO A 158 12.18 25.39 7.13
N HIS A 159 11.74 26.27 8.00
CA HIS A 159 11.61 27.68 7.65
C HIS A 159 13.01 28.27 7.52
N VAL A 160 13.36 28.62 6.32
CA VAL A 160 14.61 29.31 6.05
C VAL A 160 14.42 30.79 6.29
#